data_862593153a0171194439a0828aebea55
#
_entry.id   862593153a0171194439a0828aebea55
#
_cell.length_a   1.000
_cell.length_b   1.000
_cell.length_c   1.000
_cell.angle_alpha   90.00
_cell.angle_beta   90.00
_cell.angle_gamma   90.00
#
_symmetry.space_group_name_H-M   'P 1'
#
loop_
_entity.id
_entity.type
_entity.pdbx_description
1 polymer ?
#
loop_
_entity_poly.entity_id
_entity_poly.type
_entity_poly.pdbx_seq_one_letter_code
_entity_poly.pdbx_strand_id
1 'polypeptide(L)'
;NRKEYETIESDRLFNNLLSSQPMAFNLFCPLRQMCMDSPEIATKVIKAALPDYPIHKVTEVELEFIPKDYPKLTGDKSAMDAIIRFEDEQGKGGFIAVETKYSENLGTNVAYDRDENGKKIPRAKSIEAVKQLQCFNPDVDKSIMGGNTPLTQIYRNFLLSEMYGFEKGLLS
;
A
#
# COMPACT_ATOMS: atom_id res chain seq x y z
N ASN A 1 -22.75 -1.73 3.55
CA ASN A 1 -22.53 -0.96 2.32
C ASN A 1 -21.04 -0.94 2.02
N ARG A 2 -20.62 -1.79 1.05
CA ARG A 2 -19.24 -1.74 0.54
C ARG A 2 -19.01 -0.38 -0.13
N LYS A 3 -17.93 0.29 0.23
CA LYS A 3 -17.47 1.44 -0.54
C LYS A 3 -16.96 0.94 -1.90
N GLU A 4 -17.16 1.70 -2.96
CA GLU A 4 -16.85 1.33 -4.36
C GLU A 4 -15.40 0.88 -4.60
N TYR A 5 -14.50 1.17 -3.67
CA TYR A 5 -13.06 0.89 -3.74
C TYR A 5 -12.58 -0.17 -2.73
N GLU A 6 -13.47 -0.82 -1.99
CA GLU A 6 -13.10 -1.88 -1.04
C GLU A 6 -12.90 -3.22 -1.74
N THR A 7 -11.78 -3.89 -1.39
CA THR A 7 -11.39 -5.19 -1.96
C THR A 7 -11.67 -6.35 -1.02
N ILE A 8 -12.59 -6.17 -0.06
CA ILE A 8 -12.93 -7.19 0.93
C ILE A 8 -13.66 -8.36 0.27
N GLU A 9 -13.07 -9.53 0.34
CA GLU A 9 -13.66 -10.79 -0.11
C GLU A 9 -14.16 -11.58 1.09
N SER A 10 -15.48 -11.66 1.27
CA SER A 10 -16.11 -12.28 2.44
C SER A 10 -15.68 -13.73 2.66
N ASP A 11 -15.52 -14.51 1.59
CA ASP A 11 -15.07 -15.90 1.69
C ASP A 11 -13.63 -16.01 2.18
N ARG A 12 -12.73 -15.17 1.69
CA ARG A 12 -11.35 -15.10 2.18
C ARG A 12 -11.28 -14.64 3.63
N LEU A 13 -12.11 -13.67 4.00
CA LEU A 13 -12.09 -13.08 5.34
C LEU A 13 -12.61 -14.05 6.41
N PHE A 14 -13.66 -14.80 6.13
CA PHE A 14 -14.34 -15.62 7.14
C PHE A 14 -14.03 -17.11 7.06
N ASN A 15 -13.66 -17.62 5.88
CA ASN A 15 -13.51 -19.06 5.65
C ASN A 15 -12.07 -19.49 5.36
N ASN A 16 -11.13 -18.55 5.17
CA ASN A 16 -9.74 -18.88 4.85
C ASN A 16 -8.77 -18.28 5.89
N LEU A 17 -8.51 -19.02 6.95
CA LEU A 17 -7.60 -18.62 8.03
C LEU A 17 -6.13 -18.47 7.59
N LEU A 18 -5.76 -19.03 6.44
CA LEU A 18 -4.42 -18.90 5.85
C LEU A 18 -4.31 -17.70 4.90
N SER A 19 -5.37 -16.92 4.72
CA SER A 19 -5.36 -15.69 3.93
C SER A 19 -4.75 -14.53 4.73
N SER A 20 -4.02 -13.67 4.06
CA SER A 20 -3.51 -12.41 4.63
C SER A 20 -4.62 -11.44 5.02
N GLN A 21 -5.80 -11.52 4.40
CA GLN A 21 -6.90 -10.61 4.68
C GLN A 21 -7.42 -10.73 6.15
N PRO A 22 -7.74 -11.93 6.70
CA PRO A 22 -8.05 -12.05 8.13
C PRO A 22 -6.92 -11.56 9.03
N MET A 23 -5.66 -11.82 8.66
CA MET A 23 -4.50 -11.35 9.42
C MET A 23 -4.46 -9.82 9.46
N ALA A 24 -4.63 -9.15 8.32
CA ALA A 24 -4.67 -7.69 8.25
C ALA A 24 -5.78 -7.12 9.13
N PHE A 25 -6.99 -7.67 9.06
CA PHE A 25 -8.11 -7.22 9.89
C PHE A 25 -7.88 -7.47 11.38
N ASN A 26 -7.34 -8.62 11.76
CA ASN A 26 -7.04 -8.94 13.16
C ASN A 26 -5.97 -8.03 13.76
N LEU A 27 -5.01 -7.54 12.95
CA LEU A 27 -3.97 -6.62 13.40
C LEU A 27 -4.46 -5.15 13.41
N PHE A 28 -5.10 -4.72 12.34
CA PHE A 28 -5.35 -3.29 12.12
C PHE A 28 -6.74 -2.81 12.54
N CYS A 29 -7.76 -3.69 12.69
CA CYS A 29 -9.03 -3.24 13.28
C CYS A 29 -8.88 -2.85 14.76
N PRO A 30 -8.22 -3.65 15.63
CA PRO A 30 -7.94 -3.23 16.99
C PRO A 30 -7.09 -1.95 17.07
N LEU A 31 -6.09 -1.81 16.20
CA LEU A 31 -5.26 -0.60 16.15
C LEU A 31 -6.08 0.62 15.73
N ARG A 32 -6.96 0.47 14.74
CA ARG A 32 -7.89 1.53 14.32
C ARG A 32 -8.81 1.95 15.47
N GLN A 33 -9.40 0.98 16.18
CA GLN A 33 -10.26 1.26 17.33
C GLN A 33 -9.45 1.98 18.43
N MET A 34 -8.25 1.49 18.72
CA MET A 34 -7.34 2.13 19.67
C MET A 34 -6.98 3.57 19.25
N CYS A 35 -6.76 3.81 17.98
CA CYS A 35 -6.50 5.16 17.45
C CYS A 35 -7.69 6.10 17.66
N MET A 36 -8.92 5.60 17.58
CA MET A 36 -10.14 6.38 17.82
C MET A 36 -10.39 6.66 19.31
N ASP A 37 -10.14 5.67 20.17
CA ASP A 37 -10.47 5.75 21.59
C ASP A 37 -9.34 6.35 22.44
N SER A 38 -8.09 6.09 22.07
CA SER A 38 -6.88 6.47 22.83
C SER A 38 -5.68 6.61 21.87
N PRO A 39 -5.62 7.69 21.07
CA PRO A 39 -4.59 7.86 20.03
C PRO A 39 -3.15 7.88 20.59
N GLU A 40 -2.96 8.27 21.85
CA GLU A 40 -1.67 8.20 22.53
C GLU A 40 -1.19 6.75 22.75
N ILE A 41 -2.11 5.81 22.96
CA ILE A 41 -1.77 4.37 23.11
C ILE A 41 -1.44 3.81 21.74
N ALA A 42 -2.24 4.11 20.70
CA ALA A 42 -1.94 3.72 19.33
C ALA A 42 -0.56 4.22 18.89
N THR A 43 -0.24 5.46 19.22
CA THR A 43 1.07 6.06 18.95
C THR A 43 2.21 5.29 19.63
N LYS A 44 2.07 4.95 20.91
CA LYS A 44 3.07 4.16 21.64
C LYS A 44 3.28 2.78 21.00
N VAL A 45 2.20 2.11 20.59
CA VAL A 45 2.27 0.80 19.93
C VAL A 45 3.04 0.89 18.62
N ILE A 46 2.72 1.87 17.77
CA ILE A 46 3.38 2.01 16.48
C ILE A 46 4.84 2.45 16.63
N LYS A 47 5.14 3.38 17.54
CA LYS A 47 6.54 3.75 17.84
C LYS A 47 7.36 2.58 18.36
N ALA A 48 6.79 1.69 19.16
CA ALA A 48 7.48 0.49 19.63
C ALA A 48 7.76 -0.51 18.50
N ALA A 49 6.85 -0.61 17.53
CA ALA A 49 7.02 -1.48 16.36
C ALA A 49 7.97 -0.89 15.30
N LEU A 50 8.02 0.42 15.17
CA LEU A 50 8.78 1.16 14.14
C LEU A 50 9.58 2.30 14.79
N PRO A 51 10.61 1.99 15.59
CA PRO A 51 11.34 2.99 16.40
C PRO A 51 12.11 4.01 15.56
N ASP A 52 12.49 3.67 14.34
CA ASP A 52 13.28 4.53 13.45
C ASP A 52 12.43 5.51 12.65
N TYR A 53 11.09 5.38 12.71
CA TYR A 53 10.19 6.32 12.03
C TYR A 53 9.95 7.59 12.85
N PRO A 54 9.84 8.77 12.21
CA PRO A 54 9.67 10.05 12.88
C PRO A 54 8.24 10.27 13.37
N ILE A 55 7.63 9.28 14.00
CA ILE A 55 6.24 9.30 14.44
C ILE A 55 6.16 10.06 15.77
N HIS A 56 5.52 11.22 15.76
CA HIS A 56 5.15 11.93 16.99
C HIS A 56 3.75 11.51 17.46
N LYS A 57 2.79 11.47 16.55
CA LYS A 57 1.39 11.13 16.83
C LYS A 57 0.75 10.38 15.68
N VAL A 58 0.15 9.21 15.98
CA VAL A 58 -0.71 8.51 15.02
C VAL A 58 -2.07 9.22 14.97
N THR A 59 -2.53 9.54 13.76
CA THR A 59 -3.76 10.34 13.55
C THR A 59 -4.90 9.51 12.97
N GLU A 60 -4.59 8.48 12.18
CA GLU A 60 -5.61 7.65 11.54
C GLU A 60 -5.06 6.29 11.17
N VAL A 61 -5.93 5.27 11.22
CA VAL A 61 -5.67 3.93 10.68
C VAL A 61 -6.85 3.55 9.79
N GLU A 62 -6.56 3.23 8.53
CA GLU A 62 -7.57 2.84 7.54
C GLU A 62 -7.16 1.51 6.91
N LEU A 63 -8.12 0.58 6.71
CA LEU A 63 -7.88 -0.71 6.09
C LEU A 63 -8.34 -0.70 4.63
N GLU A 64 -7.75 -1.56 3.81
CA GLU A 64 -8.08 -1.71 2.39
C GLU A 64 -8.06 -0.35 1.66
N PHE A 65 -7.02 0.42 1.93
CA PHE A 65 -6.91 1.78 1.40
C PHE A 65 -6.50 1.79 -0.07
N ILE A 66 -7.29 2.45 -0.89
CA ILE A 66 -6.98 2.75 -2.28
C ILE A 66 -7.00 4.27 -2.45
N PRO A 67 -5.90 4.93 -2.86
CA PRO A 67 -5.91 6.35 -3.17
C PRO A 67 -6.98 6.67 -4.22
N LYS A 68 -7.88 7.60 -3.98
CA LYS A 68 -8.94 7.98 -4.94
C LYS A 68 -8.38 8.49 -6.26
N ASP A 69 -7.19 9.08 -6.21
CA ASP A 69 -6.46 9.63 -7.35
C ASP A 69 -5.49 8.62 -8.00
N TYR A 70 -5.57 7.34 -7.64
CA TYR A 70 -4.74 6.27 -8.25
C TYR A 70 -4.67 6.31 -9.78
N PRO A 71 -5.71 6.74 -10.54
CA PRO A 71 -5.62 6.83 -11.99
C PRO A 71 -4.62 7.88 -12.47
N LYS A 72 -4.33 8.89 -11.62
CA LYS A 72 -3.32 9.92 -11.91
C LYS A 72 -1.93 9.52 -11.43
N LEU A 73 -1.84 8.67 -10.41
CA LEU A 73 -0.59 8.22 -9.81
C LEU A 73 0.09 7.15 -10.67
N THR A 74 -0.34 5.93 -10.56
CA THR A 74 0.23 4.78 -11.29
C THR A 74 -0.74 4.16 -12.30
N GLY A 75 -2.00 4.57 -12.27
CA GLY A 75 -3.08 3.92 -13.03
C GLY A 75 -3.47 2.55 -12.49
N ASP A 76 -2.90 2.14 -11.35
CA ASP A 76 -3.12 0.83 -10.76
C ASP A 76 -4.04 0.92 -9.54
N LYS A 77 -5.17 0.22 -9.59
CA LYS A 77 -6.12 0.12 -8.47
C LYS A 77 -5.68 -0.97 -7.49
N SER A 78 -4.48 -0.83 -6.93
CA SER A 78 -4.03 -1.68 -5.81
C SER A 78 -4.54 -1.12 -4.49
N ALA A 79 -5.00 -2.00 -3.61
CA ALA A 79 -5.28 -1.65 -2.22
C ALA A 79 -4.03 -1.92 -1.37
N MET A 80 -3.76 -1.04 -0.43
CA MET A 80 -2.87 -1.30 0.71
C MET A 80 -3.72 -1.96 1.79
N ASP A 81 -3.27 -3.06 2.38
CA ASP A 81 -4.03 -3.76 3.43
C ASP A 81 -4.35 -2.83 4.61
N ALA A 82 -3.41 -1.95 4.94
CA ALA A 82 -3.64 -0.84 5.85
C ALA A 82 -2.80 0.38 5.49
N ILE A 83 -3.28 1.57 5.87
CA ILE A 83 -2.50 2.80 5.93
C ILE A 83 -2.60 3.38 7.33
N ILE A 84 -1.46 3.74 7.91
CA ILE A 84 -1.34 4.39 9.21
C ILE A 84 -0.83 5.80 8.98
N ARG A 85 -1.64 6.81 9.26
CA ARG A 85 -1.24 8.22 9.14
C ARG A 85 -0.70 8.73 10.46
N PHE A 86 0.30 9.58 10.38
CA PHE A 86 0.93 10.17 11.54
C PHE A 86 1.37 11.63 11.28
N GLU A 87 1.68 12.33 12.34
CA GLU A 87 2.40 13.61 12.32
C GLU A 87 3.77 13.42 12.97
N ASP A 88 4.79 14.09 12.44
CA ASP A 88 6.10 14.17 13.08
C ASP A 88 6.12 15.26 14.19
N GLU A 89 7.27 15.48 14.82
CA GLU A 89 7.44 16.50 15.88
C GLU A 89 7.23 17.94 15.38
N GLN A 90 7.35 18.18 14.08
CA GLN A 90 7.12 19.46 13.43
C GLN A 90 5.68 19.62 12.93
N GLY A 91 4.83 18.62 13.14
CA GLY A 91 3.45 18.59 12.65
C GLY A 91 3.33 18.28 11.15
N LYS A 92 4.41 17.82 10.51
CA LYS A 92 4.36 17.38 9.12
C LYS A 92 3.68 16.01 9.05
N GLY A 93 2.71 15.87 8.15
CA GLY A 93 2.01 14.62 7.93
C GLY A 93 2.90 13.57 7.28
N GLY A 94 2.73 12.32 7.71
CA GLY A 94 3.36 11.15 7.13
C GLY A 94 2.41 9.96 7.12
N PHE A 95 2.82 8.89 6.49
CA PHE A 95 2.06 7.64 6.50
C PHE A 95 2.96 6.42 6.38
N ILE A 96 2.43 5.28 6.79
CA ILE A 96 3.00 3.95 6.62
C ILE A 96 2.00 3.14 5.81
N ALA A 97 2.39 2.70 4.62
CA ALA A 97 1.63 1.76 3.83
C ALA A 97 2.01 0.33 4.23
N VAL A 98 1.01 -0.49 4.49
CA VAL A 98 1.22 -1.87 4.95
C VAL A 98 0.63 -2.85 3.93
N GLU A 99 1.44 -3.82 3.55
CA GLU A 99 1.03 -5.02 2.81
C GLU A 99 1.33 -6.25 3.66
N THR A 100 0.33 -7.06 3.93
CA THR A 100 0.45 -8.28 4.73
C THR A 100 0.50 -9.52 3.83
N LYS A 101 1.40 -10.45 4.15
CA LYS A 101 1.48 -11.76 3.49
C LYS A 101 1.62 -12.83 4.56
N TYR A 102 0.83 -13.88 4.45
CA TYR A 102 0.87 -15.00 5.38
C TYR A 102 1.32 -16.29 4.68
N SER A 103 0.47 -16.91 3.90
CA SER A 103 0.79 -18.15 3.18
C SER A 103 0.60 -18.03 1.66
N GLU A 104 0.14 -16.88 1.18
CA GLU A 104 -0.09 -16.68 -0.24
C GLU A 104 1.24 -16.53 -1.01
N ASN A 105 1.24 -17.03 -2.22
CA ASN A 105 2.28 -16.70 -3.19
C ASN A 105 2.27 -15.19 -3.47
N LEU A 106 3.45 -14.59 -3.63
CA LEU A 106 3.61 -13.16 -3.88
C LEU A 106 3.05 -12.69 -5.24
N GLY A 107 2.33 -13.55 -5.93
CA GLY A 107 1.58 -13.27 -7.14
C GLY A 107 2.42 -12.78 -8.33
N THR A 108 2.08 -13.27 -9.50
CA THR A 108 2.71 -12.85 -10.77
C THR A 108 1.80 -11.93 -11.58
N ASN A 109 0.64 -11.53 -11.02
CA ASN A 109 -0.32 -10.71 -11.74
C ASN A 109 0.12 -9.25 -11.77
N VAL A 110 0.67 -8.86 -12.90
CA VAL A 110 1.06 -7.48 -13.19
C VAL A 110 -0.12 -6.73 -13.78
N ALA A 111 -0.35 -5.52 -13.32
CA ALA A 111 -1.18 -4.59 -14.08
C ALA A 111 -0.44 -4.19 -15.36
N TYR A 112 -1.07 -4.40 -16.49
CA TYR A 112 -0.47 -4.15 -17.82
C TYR A 112 -1.48 -3.47 -18.73
N ASP A 113 -0.93 -2.73 -19.69
CA ASP A 113 -1.64 -2.32 -20.89
C ASP A 113 -1.38 -3.32 -22.00
N ARG A 114 -2.04 -3.17 -23.14
CA ARG A 114 -1.75 -3.95 -24.35
C ARG A 114 -1.32 -3.02 -25.45
N ASP A 115 -0.30 -3.41 -26.19
CA ASP A 115 0.09 -2.73 -27.42
C ASP A 115 -0.88 -3.02 -28.58
N GLU A 116 -0.64 -2.43 -29.72
CA GLU A 116 -1.43 -2.61 -30.95
C GLU A 116 -1.52 -4.07 -31.43
N ASN A 117 -0.55 -4.91 -31.04
CA ASN A 117 -0.51 -6.33 -31.37
C ASN A 117 -1.11 -7.21 -30.25
N GLY A 118 -1.69 -6.62 -29.21
CA GLY A 118 -2.26 -7.30 -28.05
C GLY A 118 -1.23 -7.85 -27.05
N LYS A 119 0.07 -7.53 -27.20
CA LYS A 119 1.14 -7.94 -26.30
C LYS A 119 1.05 -7.13 -24.99
N LYS A 120 1.24 -7.79 -23.86
CA LYS A 120 1.30 -7.14 -22.54
C LYS A 120 2.51 -6.20 -22.46
N ILE A 121 2.26 -4.96 -22.12
CA ILE A 121 3.27 -3.95 -21.89
C ILE A 121 3.06 -3.30 -20.50
N PRO A 122 4.13 -2.78 -19.86
CA PRO A 122 3.98 -2.03 -18.62
C PRO A 122 3.06 -0.83 -18.81
N ARG A 123 2.26 -0.51 -17.81
CA ARG A 123 1.41 0.68 -17.85
C ARG A 123 2.24 1.95 -17.99
N ALA A 124 1.86 2.80 -18.93
CA ALA A 124 2.56 4.06 -19.21
C ALA A 124 2.72 4.91 -17.94
N LYS A 125 1.67 5.03 -17.14
CA LYS A 125 1.71 5.77 -15.87
C LYS A 125 2.66 5.18 -14.82
N SER A 126 2.79 3.86 -14.74
CA SER A 126 3.77 3.24 -13.86
C SER A 126 5.20 3.55 -14.29
N ILE A 127 5.46 3.62 -15.60
CA ILE A 127 6.77 4.02 -16.15
C ILE A 127 7.07 5.48 -15.82
N GLU A 128 6.07 6.36 -15.98
CA GLU A 128 6.19 7.78 -15.61
C GLU A 128 6.50 7.95 -14.12
N ALA A 129 5.77 7.23 -13.25
CA ALA A 129 5.98 7.24 -11.81
C ALA A 129 7.40 6.80 -11.42
N VAL A 130 7.90 5.71 -11.99
CA VAL A 130 9.28 5.24 -11.77
C VAL A 130 10.30 6.30 -12.13
N LYS A 131 10.13 6.97 -13.28
CA LYS A 131 11.02 8.05 -13.72
C LYS A 131 10.97 9.26 -12.81
N GLN A 132 9.80 9.60 -12.31
CA GLN A 132 9.58 10.76 -11.44
C GLN A 132 10.17 10.57 -10.06
N LEU A 133 9.98 9.40 -9.47
CA LEU A 133 10.42 9.10 -8.11
C LEU A 133 11.94 8.86 -8.02
N GLN A 134 12.55 8.33 -9.07
CA GLN A 134 14.00 8.01 -9.13
C GLN A 134 14.52 7.14 -7.95
N CYS A 135 13.61 6.43 -7.28
CA CYS A 135 13.92 5.60 -6.10
C CYS A 135 14.27 4.15 -6.46
N PHE A 136 14.20 3.79 -7.74
CA PHE A 136 14.44 2.44 -8.22
C PHE A 136 15.74 2.34 -9.03
N ASN A 137 16.38 1.18 -8.91
CA ASN A 137 17.48 0.85 -9.81
C ASN A 137 16.91 0.52 -11.20
N PRO A 138 17.37 1.15 -12.30
CA PRO A 138 16.84 0.93 -13.65
C PRO A 138 16.84 -0.53 -14.13
N ASP A 139 17.77 -1.35 -13.65
CA ASP A 139 17.83 -2.78 -14.02
C ASP A 139 16.78 -3.62 -13.29
N VAL A 140 16.48 -3.26 -12.04
CA VAL A 140 15.38 -3.87 -11.25
C VAL A 140 14.05 -3.49 -11.87
N ASP A 141 13.87 -2.24 -12.27
CA ASP A 141 12.66 -1.74 -12.91
C ASP A 141 12.28 -2.56 -14.14
N LYS A 142 13.23 -2.81 -15.04
CA LYS A 142 12.97 -3.57 -16.27
C LYS A 142 12.52 -5.00 -15.97
N SER A 143 13.09 -5.65 -14.98
CA SER A 143 12.75 -7.04 -14.64
C SER A 143 11.38 -7.15 -13.97
N ILE A 144 11.03 -6.21 -13.10
CA ILE A 144 9.75 -6.20 -12.36
C ILE A 144 8.62 -5.73 -13.27
N MET A 145 8.82 -4.67 -14.04
CA MET A 145 7.82 -4.14 -14.98
C MET A 145 7.63 -5.07 -16.19
N GLY A 146 8.61 -5.91 -16.49
CA GLY A 146 8.50 -6.96 -17.52
C GLY A 146 7.58 -8.13 -17.16
N GLY A 147 7.10 -8.20 -15.93
CA GLY A 147 5.91 -8.99 -15.61
C GLY A 147 6.10 -10.44 -15.20
N ASN A 148 7.29 -10.90 -14.87
CA ASN A 148 7.56 -12.29 -14.55
C ASN A 148 8.24 -12.53 -13.18
N THR A 149 8.13 -11.61 -12.24
CA THR A 149 8.75 -11.80 -10.93
C THR A 149 7.71 -12.00 -9.84
N PRO A 150 7.97 -12.85 -8.83
CA PRO A 150 7.05 -13.03 -7.69
C PRO A 150 6.89 -11.78 -6.82
N LEU A 151 7.71 -10.76 -7.01
CA LEU A 151 7.68 -9.51 -6.25
C LEU A 151 6.77 -8.43 -6.84
N THR A 152 6.10 -8.71 -7.95
CA THR A 152 5.33 -7.70 -8.69
C THR A 152 4.24 -7.01 -7.85
N GLN A 153 3.57 -7.74 -6.97
CA GLN A 153 2.54 -7.15 -6.13
C GLN A 153 3.14 -6.16 -5.11
N ILE A 154 4.23 -6.54 -4.45
CA ILE A 154 4.97 -5.67 -3.52
C ILE A 154 5.43 -4.42 -4.23
N TYR A 155 6.02 -4.58 -5.41
CA TYR A 155 6.49 -3.46 -6.23
C TYR A 155 5.37 -2.49 -6.63
N ARG A 156 4.22 -3.00 -7.05
CA ARG A 156 3.06 -2.18 -7.40
C ARG A 156 2.55 -1.36 -6.22
N ASN A 157 2.42 -1.99 -5.06
CA ASN A 157 1.98 -1.31 -3.84
C ASN A 157 3.01 -0.29 -3.37
N PHE A 158 4.29 -0.63 -3.43
CA PHE A 158 5.38 0.30 -3.13
C PHE A 158 5.35 1.51 -4.07
N LEU A 159 5.29 1.30 -5.38
CA LEU A 159 5.23 2.39 -6.36
C LEU A 159 4.01 3.30 -6.16
N LEU A 160 2.85 2.71 -5.87
CA LEU A 160 1.63 3.48 -5.60
C LEU A 160 1.75 4.29 -4.31
N SER A 161 2.34 3.71 -3.24
CA SER A 161 2.54 4.42 -1.97
C SER A 161 3.51 5.58 -2.12
N GLU A 162 4.65 5.38 -2.78
CA GLU A 162 5.64 6.42 -3.01
C GLU A 162 5.08 7.58 -3.85
N MET A 163 4.33 7.27 -4.93
CA MET A 163 3.65 8.28 -5.72
C MET A 163 2.59 9.03 -4.92
N TYR A 164 1.85 8.33 -4.06
CA TYR A 164 0.88 8.97 -3.18
C TYR A 164 1.56 9.93 -2.19
N GLY A 165 2.65 9.51 -1.56
CA GLY A 165 3.43 10.35 -0.66
C GLY A 165 4.01 11.59 -1.37
N PHE A 166 4.61 11.38 -2.54
CA PHE A 166 5.18 12.44 -3.35
C PHE A 166 4.13 13.51 -3.73
N GLU A 167 3.00 13.10 -4.28
CA GLU A 167 1.92 14.01 -4.71
C GLU A 167 1.25 14.76 -3.54
N LYS A 168 1.22 14.15 -2.35
CA LYS A 168 0.64 14.77 -1.15
C LYS A 168 1.65 15.56 -0.32
N GLY A 169 2.94 15.49 -0.65
CA GLY A 169 4.02 16.09 0.14
C GLY A 169 4.15 15.47 1.55
N LEU A 170 3.80 14.20 1.68
CA LEU A 170 3.84 13.43 2.92
C LEU A 170 5.20 12.73 3.10
N LEU A 171 5.53 12.44 4.36
CA LEU A 171 6.59 11.48 4.68
C LEU A 171 6.08 10.04 4.43
N SER A 172 6.85 9.18 3.81
CA SER A 172 6.54 7.77 3.56
C SER A 172 7.61 6.85 4.12
#